data_ee5d27f46878f9be6743cac0cad6a2c2
#
_entry.id   ee5d27f46878f9be6743cac0cad6a2c2
#
_cell.length_a   1.000
_cell.length_b   1.000
_cell.length_c   1.000
_cell.angle_alpha   90.00
_cell.angle_beta   90.00
_cell.angle_gamma   90.00
#
_symmetry.space_group_name_H-M   'P 1'
#
loop_
_entity.id
_entity.type
_entity.pdbx_description
1 polymer ?
#
loop_
_entity_poly.entity_id
_entity_poly.type
_entity_poly.pdbx_seq_one_letter_code
_entity_poly.pdbx_strand_id
1 'polypeptide(L)'
;MTVLDPAPKQKDDSFKEDSRPVRAAAVGLGHSARFGGSLEEVDSSANADMADESLAGRHSYGRHSARGSDRKTRRRGRRPRAGGFGGGSAPAAPRADADDADACREAALTLLDAAARSSGALARRLVDKGFDTNVVDQVIDRLTKLGLVDDLAYAQDLLRSCLHRTMGERGVLSEMTRKGLDPGLAAQVVAQASREGLFVDSAYELGRKVARKTAGLDLKVRKRRFWSAGSRKGHSPGLLNQVAADLFVSDDPLD
;
A
#
# COMPACT_ATOMS: atom_id res chain seq x y z
N MET A 1 -25.87 -54.87 -60.35
CA MET A 1 -24.41 -54.89 -60.56
C MET A 1 -23.95 -53.48 -60.33
N THR A 2 -23.53 -53.18 -59.11
CA THR A 2 -23.05 -51.80 -58.73
C THR A 2 -21.62 -51.98 -58.29
N VAL A 3 -20.76 -51.38 -59.08
CA VAL A 3 -19.29 -51.43 -58.90
C VAL A 3 -18.92 -50.48 -57.79
N LEU A 4 -18.25 -50.97 -56.72
CA LEU A 4 -17.65 -50.17 -55.66
C LEU A 4 -16.27 -49.66 -56.15
N ASP A 5 -16.08 -48.35 -56.08
CA ASP A 5 -14.78 -47.69 -56.22
C ASP A 5 -13.99 -47.73 -54.91
N PRO A 6 -12.68 -48.03 -54.96
CA PRO A 6 -11.85 -48.06 -53.76
C PRO A 6 -11.33 -46.66 -53.38
N ALA A 7 -11.32 -46.37 -52.05
CA ALA A 7 -10.83 -45.14 -51.45
C ALA A 7 -9.30 -44.91 -51.62
N PRO A 8 -8.84 -43.66 -51.67
CA PRO A 8 -7.44 -43.33 -51.84
C PRO A 8 -6.65 -43.46 -50.51
N LYS A 9 -5.44 -44.01 -50.65
CA LYS A 9 -4.44 -44.22 -49.61
C LYS A 9 -3.93 -42.89 -49.01
N GLN A 10 -4.00 -42.78 -47.69
CA GLN A 10 -3.30 -41.77 -46.91
C GLN A 10 -1.77 -42.00 -47.01
N LYS A 11 -1.07 -40.93 -47.36
CA LYS A 11 0.40 -40.87 -47.25
C LYS A 11 0.75 -40.40 -45.83
N ASP A 12 1.52 -41.21 -45.14
CA ASP A 12 2.22 -40.86 -43.90
C ASP A 12 3.38 -39.91 -44.24
N ASP A 13 3.25 -38.65 -43.93
CA ASP A 13 4.36 -37.71 -43.86
C ASP A 13 4.86 -37.65 -42.44
N SER A 14 5.92 -38.44 -42.18
CA SER A 14 6.70 -38.39 -40.95
C SER A 14 7.45 -37.06 -40.90
N PHE A 15 6.93 -36.08 -40.12
CA PHE A 15 7.64 -34.86 -39.81
C PHE A 15 8.69 -35.13 -38.73
N LYS A 16 9.94 -35.21 -39.12
CA LYS A 16 11.09 -35.29 -38.23
C LYS A 16 11.23 -33.97 -37.48
N GLU A 17 11.03 -34.00 -36.17
CA GLU A 17 11.35 -32.96 -35.22
C GLU A 17 12.87 -32.80 -35.12
N ASP A 18 13.40 -31.72 -35.70
CA ASP A 18 14.83 -31.35 -35.63
C ASP A 18 14.99 -30.45 -34.39
N SER A 19 15.34 -31.07 -33.25
CA SER A 19 15.63 -30.41 -31.99
C SER A 19 17.01 -29.75 -32.05
N ARG A 20 17.05 -28.46 -32.35
CA ARG A 20 18.24 -27.63 -32.15
C ARG A 20 18.07 -26.76 -30.91
N PRO A 21 19.01 -26.79 -29.96
CA PRO A 21 18.99 -25.89 -28.79
C PRO A 21 19.31 -24.46 -29.21
N VAL A 22 18.40 -23.55 -28.96
CA VAL A 22 18.61 -22.09 -29.13
C VAL A 22 19.59 -21.61 -28.06
N ARG A 23 20.80 -21.28 -28.47
CA ARG A 23 21.80 -20.59 -27.64
C ARG A 23 21.22 -19.24 -27.16
N ALA A 24 21.16 -19.07 -25.86
CA ALA A 24 20.92 -17.77 -25.23
C ALA A 24 22.03 -16.79 -25.59
N ALA A 25 21.72 -15.78 -26.39
CA ALA A 25 22.58 -14.65 -26.61
C ALA A 25 22.44 -13.69 -25.41
N ALA A 26 23.51 -13.63 -24.63
CA ALA A 26 23.67 -12.59 -23.62
C ALA A 26 23.90 -11.25 -24.32
N VAL A 27 22.89 -10.39 -24.36
CA VAL A 27 23.06 -8.99 -24.76
C VAL A 27 23.37 -8.21 -23.47
N GLY A 28 24.65 -8.01 -23.23
CA GLY A 28 25.15 -7.03 -22.31
C GLY A 28 24.90 -5.63 -22.86
N LEU A 29 24.02 -4.87 -22.22
CA LEU A 29 23.93 -3.43 -22.37
C LEU A 29 24.28 -2.78 -21.05
N GLY A 30 25.58 -2.56 -20.88
CA GLY A 30 26.07 -1.59 -19.91
C GLY A 30 25.68 -0.18 -20.33
N HIS A 31 24.78 0.45 -19.57
CA HIS A 31 24.68 1.89 -19.53
C HIS A 31 24.86 2.32 -18.08
N SER A 32 26.11 2.61 -17.78
CA SER A 32 26.55 3.31 -16.58
C SER A 32 26.20 4.78 -16.74
N ALA A 33 25.00 5.19 -16.35
CA ALA A 33 24.68 6.58 -16.12
C ALA A 33 25.01 6.91 -14.66
N ARG A 34 26.18 7.50 -14.46
CA ARG A 34 26.56 8.16 -13.22
C ARG A 34 25.67 9.40 -13.04
N PHE A 35 24.68 9.28 -12.19
CA PHE A 35 24.08 10.44 -11.54
C PHE A 35 24.58 10.47 -10.11
N GLY A 36 25.65 11.25 -9.91
CA GLY A 36 26.06 11.71 -8.60
C GLY A 36 25.10 12.82 -8.17
N GLY A 37 24.11 12.49 -7.39
CA GLY A 37 23.27 13.41 -6.64
C GLY A 37 23.41 13.05 -5.17
N SER A 38 24.02 13.96 -4.41
CA SER A 38 24.11 13.89 -2.95
C SER A 38 22.72 13.68 -2.36
N LEU A 39 22.56 12.56 -1.67
CA LEU A 39 21.40 12.33 -0.81
C LEU A 39 21.58 13.22 0.42
N GLU A 40 20.99 14.40 0.41
CA GLU A 40 20.69 15.08 1.65
C GLU A 40 19.66 14.25 2.41
N GLU A 41 20.09 13.79 3.56
CA GLU A 41 19.26 13.16 4.58
C GLU A 41 18.18 14.14 5.00
N VAL A 42 16.99 14.06 4.42
CA VAL A 42 15.80 14.67 5.01
C VAL A 42 15.38 13.79 6.17
N ASP A 43 15.73 14.25 7.34
CA ASP A 43 15.32 13.76 8.64
C ASP A 43 13.77 13.68 8.69
N SER A 44 13.23 12.49 8.44
CA SER A 44 11.81 12.18 8.55
C SER A 44 11.47 11.66 9.94
N SER A 45 11.96 12.37 10.97
CA SER A 45 11.63 12.09 12.37
C SER A 45 10.43 12.89 12.87
N ALA A 46 9.34 12.86 12.13
CA ALA A 46 8.10 13.47 12.61
C ALA A 46 6.91 12.54 12.27
N ASN A 47 6.74 11.51 13.07
CA ASN A 47 5.46 10.94 13.47
C ASN A 47 5.62 9.56 14.14
N ALA A 48 6.17 9.55 15.32
CA ALA A 48 6.18 8.35 16.17
C ALA A 48 5.94 8.73 17.64
N ASP A 49 5.09 9.71 17.91
CA ASP A 49 4.60 9.96 19.25
C ASP A 49 3.08 9.78 19.28
N MET A 50 2.65 8.54 19.45
CA MET A 50 1.37 8.23 20.06
C MET A 50 1.66 7.56 21.38
N ALA A 51 1.65 8.40 22.39
CA ALA A 51 1.78 8.06 23.79
C ALA A 51 0.86 6.89 24.18
N ASP A 52 1.47 5.89 24.77
CA ASP A 52 0.85 4.81 25.51
C ASP A 52 0.45 5.36 26.89
N GLU A 53 -0.78 5.81 27.05
CA GLU A 53 -1.33 6.06 28.37
C GLU A 53 -1.63 4.73 29.06
N SER A 54 -0.73 4.35 29.92
CA SER A 54 -0.84 3.23 30.85
C SER A 54 -1.96 3.47 31.86
N LEU A 55 -3.01 2.68 31.77
CA LEU A 55 -4.00 2.50 32.83
C LEU A 55 -3.43 1.63 33.94
N ALA A 56 -2.82 2.25 34.92
CA ALA A 56 -2.56 1.62 36.21
C ALA A 56 -3.76 1.87 37.12
N GLY A 57 -4.61 0.88 37.24
CA GLY A 57 -5.67 0.86 38.23
C GLY A 57 -5.09 0.68 39.64
N ARG A 58 -5.32 1.63 40.53
CA ARG A 58 -5.23 1.42 41.96
C ARG A 58 -6.60 1.66 42.57
N HIS A 59 -7.18 0.56 43.06
CA HIS A 59 -8.28 0.61 44.02
C HIS A 59 -7.72 1.05 45.35
N SER A 60 -8.26 2.11 45.91
CA SER A 60 -8.24 2.30 47.35
C SER A 60 -9.58 2.84 47.83
N TYR A 61 -10.24 2.06 48.68
CA TYR A 61 -11.41 2.47 49.47
C TYR A 61 -10.97 3.50 50.51
N GLY A 62 -11.68 4.60 50.62
CA GLY A 62 -11.54 5.58 51.70
C GLY A 62 -12.77 6.45 51.81
N ARG A 63 -13.60 6.18 52.78
CA ARG A 63 -14.73 7.02 53.23
C ARG A 63 -14.20 8.31 53.90
N HIS A 64 -14.85 9.40 53.79
CA HIS A 64 -15.54 10.25 54.80
C HIS A 64 -15.70 11.70 54.36
N SER A 65 -16.96 12.12 54.47
CA SER A 65 -17.55 13.32 55.06
C SER A 65 -17.10 14.73 54.60
N ALA A 66 -18.11 15.37 53.99
CA ALA A 66 -18.71 16.67 54.26
C ALA A 66 -17.82 17.84 54.78
N ARG A 67 -17.83 18.91 54.04
CA ARG A 67 -18.36 20.25 54.41
C ARG A 67 -18.05 21.26 53.34
N GLY A 68 -19.07 22.08 53.01
CA GLY A 68 -19.13 23.06 51.95
C GLY A 68 -18.16 24.24 52.09
N SER A 69 -17.93 24.85 50.98
CA SER A 69 -17.77 26.31 50.86
C SER A 69 -18.00 26.74 49.42
N ASP A 70 -18.97 27.56 49.22
CA ASP A 70 -19.24 28.36 48.04
C ASP A 70 -17.99 29.06 47.56
N ARG A 71 -17.54 28.80 46.34
CA ARG A 71 -16.80 29.77 45.55
C ARG A 71 -17.29 29.74 44.12
N LYS A 72 -18.12 30.75 43.80
CA LYS A 72 -18.40 31.17 42.43
C LYS A 72 -17.10 31.35 41.65
N THR A 73 -16.72 30.39 40.81
CA THR A 73 -15.73 30.59 39.77
C THR A 73 -16.44 30.67 38.42
N ARG A 74 -16.27 31.81 37.80
CA ARG A 74 -16.78 32.21 36.50
C ARG A 74 -16.45 31.13 35.47
N ARG A 75 -17.45 30.44 34.95
CA ARG A 75 -17.35 29.59 33.74
C ARG A 75 -17.00 30.50 32.57
N ARG A 76 -15.71 30.57 32.24
CA ARG A 76 -15.29 30.97 30.91
C ARG A 76 -15.71 29.85 29.96
N GLY A 77 -16.65 30.17 29.09
CA GLY A 77 -17.18 29.27 28.08
C GLY A 77 -16.05 28.76 27.19
N ARG A 78 -15.67 27.53 27.37
CA ARG A 78 -14.96 26.75 26.37
C ARG A 78 -15.93 26.52 25.21
N ARG A 79 -15.78 27.30 24.16
CA ARG A 79 -16.39 26.98 22.87
C ARG A 79 -15.95 25.57 22.48
N PRO A 80 -16.85 24.65 22.19
CA PRO A 80 -16.46 23.37 21.61
C PRO A 80 -15.77 23.67 20.27
N ARG A 81 -14.50 23.34 20.19
CA ARG A 81 -13.81 23.25 18.91
C ARG A 81 -14.47 22.07 18.19
N ALA A 82 -15.39 22.39 17.29
CA ALA A 82 -15.92 21.43 16.33
C ALA A 82 -14.73 20.93 15.49
N GLY A 83 -14.20 19.78 15.88
CA GLY A 83 -13.27 19.01 15.06
C GLY A 83 -14.06 18.43 13.89
N GLY A 84 -14.22 19.20 12.83
CA GLY A 84 -14.78 18.73 11.58
C GLY A 84 -13.77 17.81 10.89
N PHE A 85 -13.75 16.54 11.23
CA PHE A 85 -13.23 15.48 10.38
C PHE A 85 -14.37 15.07 9.43
N GLY A 86 -14.35 15.62 8.24
CA GLY A 86 -15.37 15.35 7.23
C GLY A 86 -15.29 16.37 6.11
N GLY A 87 -14.08 16.65 5.64
CA GLY A 87 -13.88 17.42 4.41
C GLY A 87 -14.14 16.55 3.20
N GLY A 88 -15.38 16.17 2.95
CA GLY A 88 -15.83 15.92 1.59
C GLY A 88 -15.77 17.28 0.91
N SER A 89 -14.70 17.55 0.15
CA SER A 89 -14.65 18.72 -0.73
C SER A 89 -15.87 18.61 -1.63
N ALA A 90 -16.79 19.55 -1.52
CA ALA A 90 -17.80 19.72 -2.56
C ALA A 90 -17.05 19.83 -3.89
N PRO A 91 -17.55 19.24 -5.00
CA PRO A 91 -16.92 19.39 -6.27
C PRO A 91 -16.75 20.89 -6.54
N ALA A 92 -15.54 21.28 -6.95
CA ALA A 92 -15.27 22.66 -7.28
C ALA A 92 -16.24 23.09 -8.39
N ALA A 93 -16.72 24.33 -8.31
CA ALA A 93 -17.52 24.87 -9.42
C ALA A 93 -16.72 24.75 -10.72
N PRO A 94 -17.39 24.41 -11.85
CA PRO A 94 -16.71 24.29 -13.12
C PRO A 94 -15.96 25.60 -13.44
N ARG A 95 -14.75 25.47 -13.94
CA ARG A 95 -13.94 26.62 -14.37
C ARG A 95 -14.51 27.19 -15.65
N ALA A 96 -14.23 28.46 -15.93
CA ALA A 96 -14.59 29.06 -17.22
C ALA A 96 -13.86 28.40 -18.41
N ASP A 97 -12.74 27.72 -18.16
CA ASP A 97 -11.89 26.98 -19.07
C ASP A 97 -11.90 25.46 -18.78
N ALA A 98 -13.04 24.94 -18.29
CA ALA A 98 -13.19 23.53 -17.92
C ALA A 98 -12.91 22.57 -19.08
N ASP A 99 -13.20 22.99 -20.30
CA ASP A 99 -13.04 22.24 -21.56
C ASP A 99 -11.67 22.45 -22.22
N ASP A 100 -10.79 23.26 -21.65
CA ASP A 100 -9.46 23.52 -22.20
C ASP A 100 -8.50 22.36 -21.89
N ALA A 101 -8.24 21.55 -22.90
CA ALA A 101 -7.34 20.40 -22.81
C ALA A 101 -5.88 20.79 -22.57
N ASP A 102 -5.44 21.97 -23.06
CA ASP A 102 -4.07 22.43 -22.86
C ASP A 102 -3.88 22.92 -21.43
N ALA A 103 -4.80 23.69 -20.89
CA ALA A 103 -4.78 24.09 -19.48
C ALA A 103 -4.87 22.86 -18.53
N CYS A 104 -5.68 21.86 -18.88
CA CYS A 104 -5.77 20.60 -18.13
C CYS A 104 -4.44 19.84 -18.17
N ARG A 105 -3.78 19.77 -19.33
CA ARG A 105 -2.47 19.11 -19.47
C ARG A 105 -1.39 19.81 -18.65
N GLU A 106 -1.31 21.14 -18.68
CA GLU A 106 -0.35 21.88 -17.87
C GLU A 106 -0.57 21.67 -16.37
N ALA A 107 -1.83 21.69 -15.95
CA ALA A 107 -2.18 21.35 -14.55
C ALA A 107 -1.78 19.93 -14.16
N ALA A 108 -1.93 18.95 -15.08
CA ALA A 108 -1.52 17.57 -14.87
C ALA A 108 0.00 17.46 -14.73
N LEU A 109 0.77 18.09 -15.63
CA LEU A 109 2.23 18.10 -15.57
C LEU A 109 2.75 18.73 -14.28
N THR A 110 2.17 19.86 -13.86
CA THR A 110 2.50 20.49 -12.57
C THR A 110 2.26 19.55 -11.38
N LEU A 111 1.20 18.72 -11.44
CA LEU A 111 0.91 17.75 -10.39
C LEU A 111 1.89 16.57 -10.39
N LEU A 112 2.38 16.16 -11.57
CA LEU A 112 3.36 15.08 -11.72
C LEU A 112 4.77 15.54 -11.34
N ASP A 113 5.15 16.77 -11.66
CA ASP A 113 6.42 17.38 -11.22
C ASP A 113 6.55 17.41 -9.70
N ALA A 114 5.45 17.68 -9.01
CA ALA A 114 5.44 17.70 -7.55
C ALA A 114 5.58 16.30 -6.91
N ALA A 115 5.01 15.27 -7.51
CA ALA A 115 5.13 13.87 -7.06
C ALA A 115 4.54 12.90 -8.09
N ALA A 116 5.12 11.70 -8.19
CA ALA A 116 4.54 10.58 -8.93
C ALA A 116 3.14 10.25 -8.40
N ARG A 117 2.20 9.98 -9.32
CA ARG A 117 0.80 9.70 -9.02
C ARG A 117 0.26 8.62 -9.95
N SER A 118 -0.76 7.88 -9.46
CA SER A 118 -1.54 7.02 -10.34
C SER A 118 -2.46 7.85 -11.24
N SER A 119 -2.87 7.26 -12.36
CA SER A 119 -3.84 7.84 -13.30
C SER A 119 -5.14 8.26 -12.58
N GLY A 120 -5.71 7.39 -11.75
CA GLY A 120 -6.94 7.69 -11.03
C GLY A 120 -6.77 8.74 -9.91
N ALA A 121 -5.59 8.88 -9.30
CA ALA A 121 -5.33 9.98 -8.37
C ALA A 121 -5.15 11.31 -9.10
N LEU A 122 -4.53 11.29 -10.28
CA LEU A 122 -4.37 12.45 -11.14
C LEU A 122 -5.74 12.93 -11.65
N ALA A 123 -6.58 12.00 -12.16
CA ALA A 123 -7.94 12.29 -12.60
C ALA A 123 -8.74 13.02 -11.53
N ARG A 124 -8.82 12.43 -10.35
CA ARG A 124 -9.55 13.04 -9.21
C ARG A 124 -9.09 14.47 -8.94
N ARG A 125 -7.77 14.70 -8.95
CA ARG A 125 -7.21 16.03 -8.68
C ARG A 125 -7.53 17.05 -9.76
N LEU A 126 -7.61 16.63 -11.03
CA LEU A 126 -7.98 17.51 -12.15
C LEU A 126 -9.47 17.83 -12.10
N VAL A 127 -10.34 16.85 -11.85
CA VAL A 127 -11.76 17.08 -11.61
C VAL A 127 -11.99 17.99 -10.40
N ASP A 128 -11.27 17.77 -9.30
CA ASP A 128 -11.32 18.65 -8.10
C ASP A 128 -10.87 20.10 -8.43
N LYS A 129 -10.06 20.30 -9.45
CA LYS A 129 -9.66 21.62 -9.97
C LYS A 129 -10.73 22.24 -10.89
N GLY A 130 -11.79 21.52 -11.24
CA GLY A 130 -12.92 21.97 -12.02
C GLY A 130 -12.81 21.71 -13.52
N PHE A 131 -11.90 20.84 -13.99
CA PHE A 131 -11.86 20.40 -15.38
C PHE A 131 -12.96 19.39 -15.68
N ASP A 132 -13.46 19.40 -16.93
CA ASP A 132 -14.45 18.44 -17.40
C ASP A 132 -13.87 17.01 -17.42
N THR A 133 -14.69 16.03 -17.04
CA THR A 133 -14.24 14.63 -16.91
C THR A 133 -13.75 14.05 -18.24
N ASN A 134 -14.43 14.38 -19.36
CA ASN A 134 -14.03 13.86 -20.69
C ASN A 134 -12.67 14.43 -21.10
N VAL A 135 -12.42 15.70 -20.81
CA VAL A 135 -11.14 16.36 -21.08
C VAL A 135 -10.03 15.74 -20.21
N VAL A 136 -10.32 15.50 -18.93
CA VAL A 136 -9.40 14.83 -18.00
C VAL A 136 -9.02 13.45 -18.51
N ASP A 137 -10.00 12.64 -18.93
CA ASP A 137 -9.76 11.28 -19.42
C ASP A 137 -8.87 11.29 -20.67
N GLN A 138 -9.15 12.19 -21.63
CA GLN A 138 -8.33 12.35 -22.84
C GLN A 138 -6.88 12.76 -22.52
N VAL A 139 -6.71 13.69 -21.60
CA VAL A 139 -5.37 14.15 -21.17
C VAL A 139 -4.61 13.02 -20.49
N ILE A 140 -5.25 12.27 -19.59
CA ILE A 140 -4.61 11.14 -18.90
C ILE A 140 -4.22 10.05 -19.89
N ASP A 141 -5.09 9.68 -20.79
CA ASP A 141 -4.80 8.72 -21.87
C ASP A 141 -3.57 9.13 -22.67
N ARG A 142 -3.48 10.42 -23.02
CA ARG A 142 -2.33 10.93 -23.75
C ARG A 142 -1.04 10.88 -22.92
N LEU A 143 -1.10 11.28 -21.65
CA LEU A 143 0.06 11.21 -20.73
C LEU A 143 0.53 9.78 -20.52
N THR A 144 -0.40 8.82 -20.43
CA THR A 144 -0.09 7.38 -20.31
C THR A 144 0.59 6.87 -21.60
N LYS A 145 0.07 7.22 -22.77
CA LYS A 145 0.68 6.86 -24.07
C LYS A 145 2.08 7.45 -24.25
N LEU A 146 2.36 8.59 -23.64
CA LEU A 146 3.68 9.23 -23.61
C LEU A 146 4.60 8.66 -22.53
N GLY A 147 4.14 7.74 -21.70
CA GLY A 147 4.91 7.15 -20.58
C GLY A 147 5.13 8.10 -19.41
N LEU A 148 4.41 9.22 -19.34
CA LEU A 148 4.49 10.17 -18.22
C LEU A 148 3.64 9.73 -17.02
N VAL A 149 2.67 8.85 -17.25
CA VAL A 149 1.89 8.16 -16.24
C VAL A 149 2.04 6.66 -16.48
N ASP A 150 2.58 5.95 -15.50
CA ASP A 150 2.75 4.50 -15.53
C ASP A 150 2.23 3.91 -14.19
N ASP A 151 1.02 3.40 -14.24
CA ASP A 151 0.36 2.84 -13.07
C ASP A 151 1.02 1.54 -12.58
N LEU A 152 1.62 0.75 -13.49
CA LEU A 152 2.31 -0.47 -13.11
C LEU A 152 3.61 -0.16 -12.35
N ALA A 153 4.42 0.75 -12.89
CA ALA A 153 5.65 1.19 -12.22
C ALA A 153 5.31 1.83 -10.87
N TYR A 154 4.29 2.69 -10.82
CA TYR A 154 3.83 3.31 -9.59
C TYR A 154 3.33 2.28 -8.55
N ALA A 155 2.59 1.24 -8.98
CA ALA A 155 2.13 0.16 -8.10
C ALA A 155 3.30 -0.64 -7.52
N GLN A 156 4.34 -0.93 -8.31
CA GLN A 156 5.54 -1.63 -7.86
C GLN A 156 6.34 -0.81 -6.85
N ASP A 157 6.49 0.50 -7.07
CA ASP A 157 7.13 1.41 -6.11
C ASP A 157 6.36 1.49 -4.79
N LEU A 158 5.05 1.59 -4.89
CA LEU A 158 4.18 1.59 -3.72
C LEU A 158 4.23 0.27 -2.95
N LEU A 159 4.31 -0.88 -3.65
CA LEU A 159 4.52 -2.20 -3.04
C LEU A 159 5.83 -2.21 -2.25
N ARG A 160 6.95 -1.80 -2.87
CA ARG A 160 8.27 -1.72 -2.18
C ARG A 160 8.21 -0.87 -0.92
N SER A 161 7.59 0.30 -1.02
CA SER A 161 7.39 1.19 0.14
C SER A 161 6.54 0.56 1.24
N CYS A 162 5.48 -0.16 0.88
CA CYS A 162 4.61 -0.86 1.83
C CYS A 162 5.33 -2.03 2.52
N LEU A 163 6.11 -2.81 1.78
CA LEU A 163 6.92 -3.91 2.34
C LEU A 163 7.98 -3.39 3.31
N HIS A 164 8.64 -2.29 2.98
CA HIS A 164 9.58 -1.64 3.90
C HIS A 164 8.92 -1.22 5.22
N ARG A 165 7.66 -0.80 5.18
CA ARG A 165 6.83 -0.53 6.37
C ARG A 165 6.25 -1.79 7.01
N THR A 166 6.66 -2.98 6.57
CA THR A 166 6.18 -4.29 7.04
C THR A 166 4.65 -4.43 6.97
N MET A 167 4.05 -4.06 5.84
CA MET A 167 2.62 -4.23 5.59
C MET A 167 2.33 -5.61 5.01
N GLY A 168 1.18 -6.15 5.38
CA GLY A 168 0.66 -7.40 4.83
C GLY A 168 -0.17 -7.17 3.57
N GLU A 169 -0.55 -8.25 2.93
CA GLU A 169 -1.26 -8.29 1.65
C GLU A 169 -2.50 -7.38 1.61
N ARG A 170 -3.40 -7.52 2.61
CA ARG A 170 -4.61 -6.69 2.70
C ARG A 170 -4.30 -5.21 2.90
N GLY A 171 -3.25 -4.93 3.67
CA GLY A 171 -2.82 -3.56 3.92
C GLY A 171 -2.28 -2.90 2.65
N VAL A 172 -1.48 -3.63 1.86
CA VAL A 172 -0.95 -3.15 0.58
C VAL A 172 -2.08 -2.91 -0.42
N LEU A 173 -2.99 -3.86 -0.58
CA LEU A 173 -4.14 -3.73 -1.49
C LEU A 173 -4.99 -2.49 -1.14
N SER A 174 -5.30 -2.31 0.15
CA SER A 174 -6.04 -1.13 0.62
C SER A 174 -5.30 0.17 0.34
N GLU A 175 -3.99 0.20 0.54
CA GLU A 175 -3.16 1.39 0.26
C GLU A 175 -3.12 1.71 -1.24
N MET A 176 -2.98 0.71 -2.11
CA MET A 176 -3.01 0.87 -3.56
C MET A 176 -4.35 1.47 -4.03
N THR A 177 -5.46 0.92 -3.56
CA THR A 177 -6.80 1.44 -3.88
C THR A 177 -6.97 2.87 -3.36
N ARG A 178 -6.52 3.16 -2.14
CA ARG A 178 -6.55 4.51 -1.56
C ARG A 178 -5.75 5.51 -2.38
N LYS A 179 -4.64 5.07 -2.97
CA LYS A 179 -3.77 5.87 -3.84
C LYS A 179 -4.33 6.01 -5.27
N GLY A 180 -5.47 5.39 -5.56
CA GLY A 180 -6.18 5.56 -6.81
C GLY A 180 -5.70 4.67 -7.95
N LEU A 181 -4.97 3.60 -7.63
CA LEU A 181 -4.70 2.55 -8.59
C LEU A 181 -5.97 1.77 -8.93
N ASP A 182 -6.04 1.30 -10.15
CA ASP A 182 -7.10 0.40 -10.58
C ASP A 182 -7.13 -0.86 -9.70
N PRO A 183 -8.30 -1.32 -9.21
CA PRO A 183 -8.38 -2.47 -8.33
C PRO A 183 -7.89 -3.77 -8.96
N GLY A 184 -8.08 -3.96 -10.27
CA GLY A 184 -7.61 -5.14 -11.00
C GLY A 184 -6.08 -5.16 -11.08
N LEU A 185 -5.46 -4.04 -11.44
CA LEU A 185 -4.00 -3.90 -11.44
C LEU A 185 -3.42 -4.08 -10.04
N ALA A 186 -4.02 -3.47 -9.02
CA ALA A 186 -3.59 -3.62 -7.64
C ALA A 186 -3.64 -5.08 -7.19
N ALA A 187 -4.71 -5.80 -7.51
CA ALA A 187 -4.85 -7.22 -7.20
C ALA A 187 -3.80 -8.09 -7.91
N GLN A 188 -3.50 -7.80 -9.18
CA GLN A 188 -2.47 -8.51 -9.94
C GLN A 188 -1.08 -8.35 -9.31
N VAL A 189 -0.69 -7.12 -8.99
CA VAL A 189 0.62 -6.82 -8.36
C VAL A 189 0.73 -7.48 -6.99
N VAL A 190 -0.32 -7.41 -6.18
CA VAL A 190 -0.36 -8.05 -4.86
C VAL A 190 -0.33 -9.57 -4.96
N ALA A 191 -1.05 -10.17 -5.89
CA ALA A 191 -1.04 -11.62 -6.12
C ALA A 191 0.35 -12.10 -6.58
N GLN A 192 1.05 -11.32 -7.41
CA GLN A 192 2.42 -11.65 -7.80
C GLN A 192 3.36 -11.61 -6.59
N ALA A 193 3.32 -10.55 -5.78
CA ALA A 193 4.12 -10.42 -4.57
C ALA A 193 3.83 -11.54 -3.54
N SER A 194 2.58 -12.01 -3.49
CA SER A 194 2.18 -13.14 -2.63
C SER A 194 2.81 -14.46 -3.10
N ARG A 195 2.82 -14.72 -4.42
CA ARG A 195 3.49 -15.91 -5.00
C ARG A 195 5.00 -15.90 -4.77
N GLU A 196 5.62 -14.73 -4.76
CA GLU A 196 7.05 -14.53 -4.48
C GLU A 196 7.40 -14.62 -2.98
N GLY A 197 6.39 -14.77 -2.10
CA GLY A 197 6.62 -14.89 -0.66
C GLY A 197 6.92 -13.58 0.06
N LEU A 198 6.85 -12.42 -0.60
CA LEU A 198 7.24 -11.13 -0.03
C LEU A 198 6.45 -10.74 1.23
N PHE A 199 5.21 -11.20 1.33
CA PHE A 199 4.39 -10.95 2.53
C PHE A 199 4.76 -11.86 3.70
N VAL A 200 5.32 -13.03 3.43
CA VAL A 200 5.90 -13.91 4.46
C VAL A 200 7.10 -13.21 5.07
N ASP A 201 8.04 -12.76 4.26
CA ASP A 201 9.22 -12.03 4.71
C ASP A 201 8.84 -10.79 5.52
N SER A 202 7.86 -10.03 5.03
CA SER A 202 7.33 -8.84 5.70
C SER A 202 6.76 -9.15 7.08
N ALA A 203 6.05 -10.28 7.24
CA ALA A 203 5.49 -10.70 8.52
C ALA A 203 6.57 -11.13 9.53
N TYR A 204 7.58 -11.87 9.07
CA TYR A 204 8.74 -12.23 9.90
C TYR A 204 9.55 -11.00 10.31
N GLU A 205 9.75 -10.05 9.42
CA GLU A 205 10.41 -8.77 9.73
C GLU A 205 9.64 -7.99 10.81
N LEU A 206 8.29 -7.92 10.69
CA LEU A 206 7.44 -7.35 11.72
C LEU A 206 7.58 -8.10 13.04
N GLY A 207 7.56 -9.43 12.99
CA GLY A 207 7.75 -10.30 14.17
C GLY A 207 9.06 -10.00 14.88
N ARG A 208 10.18 -9.97 14.14
CA ARG A 208 11.50 -9.62 14.68
C ARG A 208 11.54 -8.21 15.29
N LYS A 209 10.91 -7.21 14.62
CA LYS A 209 10.82 -5.84 15.18
C LYS A 209 10.04 -5.79 16.49
N VAL A 210 8.92 -6.51 16.57
CA VAL A 210 8.10 -6.57 17.79
C VAL A 210 8.82 -7.37 18.88
N ALA A 211 9.43 -8.50 18.55
CA ALA A 211 10.18 -9.33 19.51
C ALA A 211 11.27 -8.51 20.21
N ARG A 212 12.06 -7.74 19.44
CA ARG A 212 13.09 -6.83 20.01
C ARG A 212 12.49 -5.74 20.91
N LYS A 213 11.38 -5.12 20.48
CA LYS A 213 10.73 -4.05 21.28
C LYS A 213 10.03 -4.55 22.55
N THR A 214 9.77 -5.83 22.62
CA THR A 214 9.03 -6.45 23.74
C THR A 214 9.87 -7.42 24.55
N ALA A 215 11.19 -7.40 24.37
CA ALA A 215 12.12 -8.20 25.16
C ALA A 215 11.91 -7.92 26.65
N GLY A 216 11.90 -8.97 27.47
CA GLY A 216 11.66 -8.87 28.92
C GLY A 216 10.20 -8.75 29.36
N LEU A 217 9.24 -8.71 28.42
CA LEU A 217 7.83 -8.79 28.75
C LEU A 217 7.35 -10.24 28.75
N ASP A 218 6.28 -10.50 29.51
CA ASP A 218 5.57 -11.78 29.48
C ASP A 218 5.23 -12.23 28.06
N LEU A 219 5.41 -13.51 27.76
CA LEU A 219 5.22 -14.10 26.44
C LEU A 219 3.82 -13.85 25.87
N LYS A 220 2.78 -13.93 26.71
CA LYS A 220 1.39 -13.67 26.31
C LYS A 220 1.21 -12.22 25.88
N VAL A 221 1.86 -11.27 26.55
CA VAL A 221 1.84 -9.85 26.20
C VAL A 221 2.57 -9.62 24.89
N ARG A 222 3.73 -10.24 24.68
CA ARG A 222 4.52 -10.18 23.44
C ARG A 222 3.70 -10.67 22.25
N LYS A 223 3.10 -11.87 22.34
CA LYS A 223 2.22 -12.46 21.32
C LYS A 223 1.04 -11.53 21.00
N ARG A 224 0.35 -11.02 22.02
CA ARG A 224 -0.78 -10.08 21.82
C ARG A 224 -0.36 -8.80 21.09
N ARG A 225 0.77 -8.20 21.44
CA ARG A 225 1.29 -6.99 20.76
C ARG A 225 1.64 -7.27 19.31
N PHE A 226 2.27 -8.40 19.01
CA PHE A 226 2.56 -8.82 17.65
C PHE A 226 1.28 -9.01 16.82
N TRP A 227 0.30 -9.75 17.35
CA TRP A 227 -0.99 -9.95 16.71
C TRP A 227 -1.70 -8.64 16.39
N SER A 228 -1.78 -7.74 17.36
CA SER A 228 -2.38 -6.42 17.17
C SER A 228 -1.66 -5.61 16.08
N ALA A 229 -0.34 -5.62 16.07
CA ALA A 229 0.45 -4.93 15.06
C ALA A 229 0.25 -5.52 13.65
N GLY A 230 0.28 -6.85 13.53
CA GLY A 230 0.13 -7.57 12.27
C GLY A 230 -1.26 -7.40 11.67
N SER A 231 -2.31 -7.50 12.48
CA SER A 231 -3.69 -7.28 12.04
C SER A 231 -3.90 -5.87 11.51
N ARG A 232 -3.40 -4.83 12.19
CA ARG A 232 -3.48 -3.44 11.72
C ARG A 232 -2.73 -3.21 10.43
N LYS A 233 -1.65 -3.96 10.18
CA LYS A 233 -0.86 -3.90 8.95
C LYS A 233 -1.42 -4.76 7.82
N GLY A 234 -2.47 -5.53 8.08
CA GLY A 234 -3.19 -6.32 7.08
C GLY A 234 -2.56 -7.68 6.75
N HIS A 235 -1.77 -8.26 7.66
CA HIS A 235 -1.32 -9.64 7.54
C HIS A 235 -2.46 -10.63 7.78
N SER A 236 -2.40 -11.80 7.14
CA SER A 236 -3.40 -12.85 7.33
C SER A 236 -3.25 -13.50 8.71
N PRO A 237 -4.36 -13.93 9.35
CA PRO A 237 -4.32 -14.60 10.66
C PRO A 237 -3.46 -15.86 10.66
N GLY A 238 -3.54 -16.68 9.60
CA GLY A 238 -2.73 -17.91 9.48
C GLY A 238 -1.24 -17.62 9.52
N LEU A 239 -0.78 -16.61 8.74
CA LEU A 239 0.62 -16.21 8.73
C LEU A 239 1.07 -15.63 10.08
N LEU A 240 0.20 -14.85 10.74
CA LEU A 240 0.53 -14.33 12.08
C LEU A 240 0.65 -15.44 13.12
N ASN A 241 -0.18 -16.50 13.03
CA ASN A 241 -0.05 -17.68 13.90
C ASN A 241 1.29 -18.38 13.68
N GLN A 242 1.66 -18.62 12.43
CA GLN A 242 2.94 -19.26 12.10
C GLN A 242 4.12 -18.44 12.65
N VAL A 243 4.20 -17.17 12.33
CA VAL A 243 5.29 -16.28 12.80
C VAL A 243 5.30 -16.18 14.33
N ALA A 244 4.12 -16.20 14.97
CA ALA A 244 4.04 -16.17 16.43
C ALA A 244 4.53 -17.48 17.07
N ALA A 245 4.30 -18.61 16.43
CA ALA A 245 4.85 -19.90 16.88
C ALA A 245 6.38 -19.94 16.77
N ASP A 246 6.91 -19.41 15.66
CA ASP A 246 8.34 -19.50 15.36
C ASP A 246 9.20 -18.49 16.16
N LEU A 247 8.68 -17.28 16.40
CA LEU A 247 9.48 -16.19 17.01
C LEU A 247 9.18 -15.89 18.48
N PHE A 248 8.05 -16.38 18.99
CA PHE A 248 7.66 -16.12 20.38
C PHE A 248 7.49 -17.46 21.12
N VAL A 249 8.60 -18.18 21.23
CA VAL A 249 8.70 -19.41 22.00
C VAL A 249 9.02 -19.05 23.46
N SER A 250 8.60 -19.88 24.41
CA SER A 250 8.99 -19.75 25.82
C SER A 250 10.49 -20.05 25.94
N ASP A 251 11.23 -19.19 26.60
CA ASP A 251 12.62 -19.47 27.03
C ASP A 251 12.64 -20.36 28.28
N ASP A 252 11.54 -21.01 28.62
CA ASP A 252 11.56 -21.99 29.72
C ASP A 252 12.35 -23.22 29.27
N PRO A 253 13.51 -23.48 29.91
CA PRO A 253 14.14 -24.77 29.77
C PRO A 253 13.17 -25.78 30.36
N LEU A 254 12.91 -26.83 29.59
CA LEU A 254 12.08 -27.98 29.91
C LEU A 254 12.25 -28.40 31.39
N ASP A 255 11.10 -28.40 32.14
CA ASP A 255 10.93 -29.24 33.29
C ASP A 255 11.04 -30.73 32.88
#